data_89620ac5b8deee1915dde8110f44ec98
#
_entry.id   89620ac5b8deee1915dde8110f44ec98
#
_cell.length_a   1.000
_cell.length_b   1.000
_cell.length_c   1.000
_cell.angle_alpha   90.00
_cell.angle_beta   90.00
_cell.angle_gamma   90.00
#
_symmetry.space_group_name_H-M   'P 1'
#
loop_
_entity.id
_entity.type
_entity.pdbx_description
1 polymer ?
#
loop_
_entity_poly.entity_id
_entity_poly.type
_entity_poly.pdbx_seq_one_letter_code
_entity_poly.pdbx_strand_id
1 'polypeptide(L)'
;SDDGEPSGTAGHPALDVLKGKNCTNLVLTITRWFGGTLLGTGGLVKAYGDCAKSVLQAATENNLLIPYVEKKEFAFSADYTLYQIIKRMIPNYNISDVAEEFSTDVNVSGLIYACEYEEFSARLKDLSNGRILI
;
A
#
# COMPACT_ATOMS: atom_id res chain seq x y z
N SER A 1 -7.00 1.28 -20.52
CA SER A 1 -7.17 1.00 -21.94
C SER A 1 -8.64 0.74 -22.25
N ASP A 2 -9.09 1.16 -23.42
CA ASP A 2 -10.46 0.86 -23.90
C ASP A 2 -10.53 -0.48 -24.66
N ASP A 3 -9.38 -1.08 -24.99
CA ASP A 3 -9.22 -2.40 -25.61
C ASP A 3 -10.16 -2.64 -26.82
N GLY A 4 -10.19 -1.67 -27.74
CA GLY A 4 -11.02 -1.72 -28.96
C GLY A 4 -12.42 -1.14 -28.84
N GLU A 5 -12.87 -0.76 -27.65
CA GLU A 5 -14.08 0.05 -27.49
C GLU A 5 -13.87 1.49 -27.99
N PRO A 6 -14.93 2.24 -28.31
CA PRO A 6 -14.80 3.65 -28.65
C PRO A 6 -14.01 4.42 -27.57
N SER A 7 -13.15 5.33 -28.01
CA SER A 7 -12.24 6.07 -27.14
C SER A 7 -12.95 6.71 -25.93
N GLY A 8 -12.44 6.46 -24.73
CA GLY A 8 -12.94 7.01 -23.48
C GLY A 8 -14.22 6.36 -22.93
N THR A 9 -14.68 5.24 -23.51
CA THR A 9 -15.95 4.64 -23.11
C THR A 9 -15.82 3.43 -22.17
N ALA A 10 -14.62 2.91 -21.96
CA ALA A 10 -14.38 1.73 -21.11
C ALA A 10 -13.34 2.01 -20.01
N GLY A 11 -12.08 2.17 -20.38
CA GLY A 11 -11.00 2.34 -19.40
C GLY A 11 -11.13 3.60 -18.55
N HIS A 12 -11.53 4.71 -19.16
CA HIS A 12 -11.71 6.00 -18.46
C HIS A 12 -12.80 5.93 -17.39
N PRO A 13 -14.04 5.49 -17.69
CA PRO A 13 -15.10 5.39 -16.68
C PRO A 13 -14.76 4.44 -15.54
N ALA A 14 -14.08 3.33 -15.82
CA ALA A 14 -13.61 2.41 -14.79
C ALA A 14 -12.55 3.05 -13.89
N LEU A 15 -11.58 3.76 -14.47
CA LEU A 15 -10.54 4.48 -13.72
C LEU A 15 -11.11 5.60 -12.85
N ASP A 16 -12.09 6.35 -13.35
CA ASP A 16 -12.73 7.44 -12.60
C ASP A 16 -13.43 6.92 -11.34
N VAL A 17 -14.03 5.74 -11.41
CA VAL A 17 -14.62 5.08 -10.23
C VAL A 17 -13.54 4.73 -9.20
N LEU A 18 -12.40 4.17 -9.63
CA LEU A 18 -11.27 3.84 -8.74
C LEU A 18 -10.70 5.11 -8.07
N LYS A 19 -10.49 6.18 -8.85
CA LYS A 19 -10.02 7.47 -8.34
C LYS A 19 -11.01 8.09 -7.37
N GLY A 20 -12.30 8.08 -7.68
CA GLY A 20 -13.34 8.60 -6.81
C GLY A 20 -13.49 7.85 -5.47
N LYS A 21 -12.98 6.62 -5.39
CA LYS A 21 -12.89 5.82 -4.15
C LYS A 21 -11.51 5.84 -3.51
N ASN A 22 -10.57 6.63 -4.03
CA ASN A 22 -9.17 6.70 -3.58
C ASN A 22 -8.49 5.32 -3.51
N CYS A 23 -8.85 4.42 -4.43
CA CYS A 23 -8.24 3.09 -4.49
C CYS A 23 -6.91 3.14 -5.25
N THR A 24 -5.91 2.44 -4.72
CA THR A 24 -4.58 2.30 -5.31
C THR A 24 -4.08 0.86 -5.17
N ASN A 25 -2.95 0.53 -5.80
CA ASN A 25 -2.30 -0.78 -5.74
C ASN A 25 -3.21 -1.95 -6.13
N LEU A 26 -4.04 -1.76 -7.16
CA LEU A 26 -4.94 -2.78 -7.69
C LEU A 26 -4.96 -2.78 -9.21
N VAL A 27 -5.38 -3.89 -9.78
CA VAL A 27 -5.69 -4.04 -11.20
C VAL A 27 -7.16 -4.40 -11.32
N LEU A 28 -7.88 -3.67 -12.17
CA LEU A 28 -9.28 -3.95 -12.53
C LEU A 28 -9.36 -4.38 -13.97
N THR A 29 -9.88 -5.58 -14.21
CA THR A 29 -10.15 -6.09 -15.55
C THR A 29 -11.65 -6.29 -15.72
N ILE A 30 -12.21 -5.78 -16.83
CA ILE A 30 -13.62 -5.94 -17.18
C ILE A 30 -13.68 -6.64 -18.52
N THR A 31 -14.39 -7.75 -18.57
CA THR A 31 -14.61 -8.52 -19.80
C THR A 31 -16.05 -8.33 -20.26
N ARG A 32 -16.22 -8.02 -21.56
CA ARG A 32 -17.51 -7.85 -22.19
C ARG A 32 -17.70 -8.84 -23.35
N TRP A 33 -18.86 -9.43 -23.42
CA TRP A 33 -19.33 -10.16 -24.60
C TRP A 33 -20.33 -9.30 -25.37
N PHE A 34 -20.08 -9.12 -26.67
CA PHE A 34 -21.00 -8.40 -27.54
C PHE A 34 -22.24 -9.25 -27.80
N GLY A 35 -23.38 -8.79 -27.31
CA GLY A 35 -24.67 -9.49 -27.43
C GLY A 35 -25.48 -9.17 -28.68
N GLY A 36 -24.89 -8.58 -29.73
CA GLY A 36 -25.56 -8.25 -30.98
C GLY A 36 -26.27 -6.90 -31.00
N THR A 37 -26.39 -6.21 -29.87
CA THR A 37 -27.03 -4.88 -29.77
C THR A 37 -25.99 -3.81 -29.36
N LEU A 38 -25.95 -2.72 -30.11
CA LEU A 38 -25.07 -1.57 -29.78
C LEU A 38 -25.62 -0.80 -28.59
N LEU A 39 -24.81 -0.62 -27.57
CA LEU A 39 -25.14 0.18 -26.37
C LEU A 39 -25.03 1.70 -26.63
N GLY A 40 -24.27 2.09 -27.66
CA GLY A 40 -23.84 3.47 -27.85
C GLY A 40 -22.78 3.91 -26.82
N THR A 41 -22.14 5.05 -27.09
CA THR A 41 -21.05 5.56 -26.25
C THR A 41 -21.49 5.82 -24.81
N GLY A 42 -22.64 6.46 -24.60
CA GLY A 42 -23.21 6.71 -23.27
C GLY A 42 -23.58 5.43 -22.52
N GLY A 43 -24.12 4.43 -23.23
CA GLY A 43 -24.42 3.12 -22.64
C GLY A 43 -23.17 2.37 -22.23
N LEU A 44 -22.09 2.45 -23.01
CA LEU A 44 -20.80 1.86 -22.66
C LEU A 44 -20.19 2.51 -21.43
N VAL A 45 -20.09 3.83 -21.40
CA VAL A 45 -19.58 4.58 -20.22
C VAL A 45 -20.32 4.17 -18.95
N LYS A 46 -21.65 4.10 -19.02
CA LYS A 46 -22.46 3.68 -17.88
C LYS A 46 -22.18 2.23 -17.48
N ALA A 47 -22.17 1.30 -18.43
CA ALA A 47 -21.99 -0.13 -18.17
C ALA A 47 -20.62 -0.42 -17.53
N TYR A 48 -19.53 0.15 -18.06
CA TYR A 48 -18.19 -0.01 -17.52
C TYR A 48 -18.04 0.64 -16.14
N GLY A 49 -18.60 1.85 -15.95
CA GLY A 49 -18.61 2.52 -14.66
C GLY A 49 -19.41 1.76 -13.60
N ASP A 50 -20.58 1.26 -13.94
CA ASP A 50 -21.42 0.49 -13.00
C ASP A 50 -20.79 -0.86 -12.64
N CYS A 51 -20.13 -1.53 -13.59
CA CYS A 51 -19.36 -2.74 -13.34
C CYS A 51 -18.21 -2.48 -12.34
N ALA A 52 -17.45 -1.40 -12.54
CA ALA A 52 -16.38 -1.01 -11.63
C ALA A 52 -16.90 -0.71 -10.22
N LYS A 53 -18.05 0.00 -10.10
CA LYS A 53 -18.69 0.27 -8.80
C LYS A 53 -19.11 -1.01 -8.10
N SER A 54 -19.72 -1.96 -8.83
CA SER A 54 -20.21 -3.21 -8.27
C SER A 54 -19.09 -4.06 -7.70
N VAL A 55 -17.96 -4.19 -8.39
CA VAL A 55 -16.82 -4.98 -7.89
C VAL A 55 -16.16 -4.32 -6.69
N LEU A 56 -16.04 -2.97 -6.67
CA LEU A 56 -15.49 -2.26 -5.49
C LEU A 56 -16.42 -2.37 -4.29
N GLN A 57 -17.73 -2.32 -4.50
CA GLN A 57 -18.70 -2.54 -3.43
C GLN A 57 -18.54 -3.95 -2.85
N ALA A 58 -18.49 -4.97 -3.69
CA ALA A 58 -18.27 -6.35 -3.26
C ALA A 58 -16.95 -6.54 -2.52
N ALA A 59 -15.87 -5.89 -3.00
CA ALA A 59 -14.57 -5.92 -2.32
C ALA A 59 -14.64 -5.26 -0.93
N THR A 60 -15.37 -4.16 -0.80
CA THR A 60 -15.57 -3.48 0.50
C THR A 60 -16.37 -4.34 1.47
N GLU A 61 -17.48 -4.91 1.02
CA GLU A 61 -18.35 -5.77 1.84
C GLU A 61 -17.65 -7.04 2.33
N ASN A 62 -16.69 -7.54 1.55
CA ASN A 62 -15.87 -8.71 1.92
C ASN A 62 -14.54 -8.35 2.61
N ASN A 63 -14.31 -7.08 2.99
CA ASN A 63 -13.10 -6.61 3.66
C ASN A 63 -11.79 -6.91 2.87
N LEU A 64 -11.87 -6.88 1.53
CA LEU A 64 -10.72 -7.12 0.66
C LEU A 64 -9.89 -5.83 0.40
N LEU A 65 -10.46 -4.66 0.70
CA LEU A 65 -9.76 -3.38 0.63
C LEU A 65 -9.19 -3.05 2.00
N ILE A 66 -7.88 -2.88 2.05
CA ILE A 66 -7.16 -2.49 3.27
C ILE A 66 -6.68 -1.05 3.16
N PRO A 67 -6.60 -0.28 4.25
CA PRO A 67 -6.01 1.04 4.23
C PRO A 67 -4.58 0.99 3.73
N TYR A 68 -4.24 1.84 2.75
CA TYR A 68 -2.86 2.02 2.31
C TYR A 68 -2.14 2.92 3.30
N VAL A 69 -1.08 2.40 3.88
CA VAL A 69 -0.21 3.16 4.79
C VAL A 69 1.18 3.21 4.16
N GLU A 70 1.69 4.42 3.98
CA GLU A 70 3.04 4.63 3.51
C GLU A 70 4.04 4.12 4.55
N LYS A 71 5.04 3.34 4.10
CA LYS A 71 6.10 2.80 4.95
C LYS A 71 7.45 3.30 4.45
N LYS A 72 8.38 3.50 5.39
CA LYS A 72 9.79 3.78 5.14
C LYS A 72 10.65 2.60 5.59
N GLU A 73 11.70 2.34 4.85
CA GLU A 73 12.73 1.38 5.26
C GLU A 73 13.63 2.01 6.32
N PHE A 74 14.07 1.18 7.26
CA PHE A 74 15.12 1.53 8.19
C PHE A 74 16.13 0.40 8.30
N ALA A 75 17.39 0.75 8.59
CA ALA A 75 18.43 -0.20 8.93
C ALA A 75 19.43 0.45 9.90
N PHE A 76 19.87 -0.31 10.88
CA PHE A 76 20.91 0.11 11.81
C PHE A 76 21.70 -1.07 12.36
N SER A 77 22.88 -0.77 12.93
CA SER A 77 23.71 -1.73 13.65
C SER A 77 23.84 -1.31 15.11
N ALA A 78 23.76 -2.25 16.03
CA ALA A 78 23.89 -2.02 17.46
C ALA A 78 24.66 -3.15 18.14
N ASP A 79 25.43 -2.81 19.19
CA ASP A 79 25.98 -3.81 20.09
C ASP A 79 24.86 -4.59 20.80
N TYR A 80 25.15 -5.79 21.30
CA TYR A 80 24.16 -6.68 21.90
C TYR A 80 23.42 -6.05 23.11
N THR A 81 24.09 -5.19 23.88
CA THR A 81 23.46 -4.52 25.03
C THR A 81 22.43 -3.51 24.59
N LEU A 82 22.80 -2.65 23.64
CA LEU A 82 21.91 -1.64 23.06
C LEU A 82 20.76 -2.29 22.29
N TYR A 83 21.04 -3.35 21.53
CA TYR A 83 20.02 -4.12 20.81
C TYR A 83 18.92 -4.63 21.76
N GLN A 84 19.26 -5.17 22.94
CA GLN A 84 18.25 -5.64 23.89
C GLN A 84 17.32 -4.53 24.37
N ILE A 85 17.83 -3.29 24.48
CA ILE A 85 17.02 -2.12 24.84
C ILE A 85 16.11 -1.74 23.68
N ILE A 86 16.66 -1.66 22.46
CA ILE A 86 15.92 -1.33 21.24
C ILE A 86 14.85 -2.37 20.95
N LYS A 87 15.14 -3.65 21.11
CA LYS A 87 14.18 -4.75 20.89
C LYS A 87 12.91 -4.61 21.73
N ARG A 88 13.00 -4.05 22.94
CA ARG A 88 11.83 -3.77 23.80
C ARG A 88 11.03 -2.56 23.33
N MET A 89 11.64 -1.68 22.55
CA MET A 89 11.01 -0.49 22.00
C MET A 89 10.25 -0.78 20.71
N ILE A 90 10.77 -1.67 19.86
CA ILE A 90 10.21 -2.02 18.53
C ILE A 90 8.70 -2.29 18.57
N PRO A 91 8.14 -3.05 19.54
CA PRO A 91 6.70 -3.33 19.60
C PRO A 91 5.80 -2.11 19.84
N ASN A 92 6.35 -0.95 20.20
CA ASN A 92 5.59 0.28 20.40
C ASN A 92 5.30 1.03 19.08
N TYR A 93 5.88 0.59 17.97
CA TYR A 93 5.75 1.17 16.65
C TYR A 93 5.13 0.18 15.67
N ASN A 94 4.51 0.70 14.61
CA ASN A 94 3.95 -0.13 13.54
C ASN A 94 5.06 -0.56 12.56
N ILE A 95 5.86 -1.54 13.00
CA ILE A 95 6.99 -2.08 12.26
C ILE A 95 6.62 -3.46 11.69
N SER A 96 7.03 -3.72 10.46
CA SER A 96 6.87 -5.00 9.75
C SER A 96 8.16 -5.41 9.05
N ASP A 97 8.20 -6.66 8.61
CA ASP A 97 9.31 -7.23 7.82
C ASP A 97 10.67 -7.09 8.50
N VAL A 98 10.70 -7.27 9.83
CA VAL A 98 11.91 -7.15 10.63
C VAL A 98 12.87 -8.29 10.30
N ALA A 99 14.08 -7.95 9.88
CA ALA A 99 15.20 -8.87 9.72
C ALA A 99 16.29 -8.54 10.76
N GLU A 100 16.81 -9.56 11.40
CA GLU A 100 17.85 -9.47 12.42
C GLU A 100 19.02 -10.37 12.00
N GLU A 101 20.21 -9.78 11.80
CA GLU A 101 21.44 -10.50 11.49
C GLU A 101 22.42 -10.34 12.64
N PHE A 102 22.83 -11.47 13.21
CA PHE A 102 23.72 -11.54 14.37
C PHE A 102 25.16 -11.83 13.93
N SER A 103 26.07 -10.90 14.23
CA SER A 103 27.51 -11.04 13.99
C SER A 103 28.30 -10.46 15.18
N THR A 104 29.35 -9.69 14.95
CA THR A 104 30.00 -8.90 16.00
C THR A 104 29.04 -7.91 16.64
N ASP A 105 28.20 -7.30 15.82
CA ASP A 105 27.08 -6.47 16.20
C ASP A 105 25.78 -7.09 15.64
N VAL A 106 24.65 -6.57 16.05
CA VAL A 106 23.33 -6.97 15.53
C VAL A 106 22.87 -5.94 14.49
N ASN A 107 22.71 -6.39 13.25
CA ASN A 107 22.13 -5.59 12.19
C ASN A 107 20.61 -5.81 12.18
N VAL A 108 19.86 -4.74 12.25
CA VAL A 108 18.39 -4.77 12.24
C VAL A 108 17.89 -3.93 11.09
N SER A 109 16.98 -4.49 10.31
CA SER A 109 16.28 -3.76 9.24
C SER A 109 14.79 -4.07 9.26
N GLY A 110 13.98 -3.21 8.64
CA GLY A 110 12.54 -3.40 8.57
C GLY A 110 11.83 -2.24 7.90
N LEU A 111 10.50 -2.32 7.93
CA LEU A 111 9.60 -1.28 7.44
C LEU A 111 8.82 -0.68 8.60
N ILE A 112 8.79 0.64 8.70
CA ILE A 112 8.02 1.40 9.69
C ILE A 112 7.01 2.32 8.99
N TYR A 113 5.88 2.62 9.60
CA TYR A 113 4.96 3.62 9.10
C TYR A 113 5.67 4.98 8.94
N ALA A 114 5.50 5.62 7.80
CA ALA A 114 6.19 6.88 7.47
C ALA A 114 5.92 7.98 8.51
N CYS A 115 4.73 8.01 9.09
CA CYS A 115 4.37 8.98 10.14
C CYS A 115 5.09 8.76 11.48
N GLU A 116 5.61 7.56 11.74
CA GLU A 116 6.32 7.22 12.98
C GLU A 116 7.85 7.26 12.82
N TYR A 117 8.34 7.37 11.58
CA TYR A 117 9.77 7.26 11.26
C TYR A 117 10.64 8.29 11.99
N GLU A 118 10.22 9.55 12.01
CA GLU A 118 11.01 10.63 12.62
C GLU A 118 11.12 10.46 14.16
N GLU A 119 10.01 10.05 14.80
CA GLU A 119 10.02 9.76 16.23
C GLU A 119 10.91 8.55 16.55
N PHE A 120 10.78 7.48 15.76
CA PHE A 120 11.60 6.27 15.91
C PHE A 120 13.08 6.58 15.72
N SER A 121 13.45 7.34 14.69
CA SER A 121 14.82 7.78 14.41
C SER A 121 15.39 8.60 15.57
N ALA A 122 14.64 9.57 16.08
CA ALA A 122 15.05 10.39 17.21
C ALA A 122 15.27 9.52 18.46
N ARG A 123 14.40 8.56 18.69
CA ARG A 123 14.52 7.66 19.85
C ARG A 123 15.73 6.73 19.75
N LEU A 124 16.04 6.20 18.56
CA LEU A 124 17.25 5.42 18.31
C LEU A 124 18.51 6.24 18.58
N LYS A 125 18.53 7.49 18.09
CA LYS A 125 19.62 8.42 18.32
C LYS A 125 19.85 8.68 19.79
N ASP A 126 18.79 8.93 20.57
CA ASP A 126 18.87 9.18 22.01
C ASP A 126 19.40 7.94 22.75
N LEU A 127 18.84 6.76 22.49
CA LEU A 127 19.26 5.51 23.17
C LEU A 127 20.70 5.14 22.84
N SER A 128 21.18 5.48 21.66
CA SER A 128 22.53 5.19 21.21
C SER A 128 23.55 6.30 21.56
N ASN A 129 23.13 7.37 22.23
CA ASN A 129 23.92 8.58 22.42
C ASN A 129 24.47 9.15 21.09
N GLY A 130 23.64 9.16 20.05
CA GLY A 130 23.98 9.69 18.74
C GLY A 130 24.79 8.74 17.85
N ARG A 131 25.03 7.49 18.24
CA ARG A 131 25.79 6.52 17.44
C ARG A 131 24.98 5.91 16.27
N ILE A 132 23.67 5.78 16.46
CA ILE A 132 22.75 5.28 15.40
C ILE A 132 22.04 6.48 14.78
N LEU A 133 22.15 6.58 13.46
CA LEU A 133 21.46 7.57 12.63
C LEU A 133 20.84 6.81 11.46
N ILE A 134 19.51 6.90 11.29
CA ILE A 134 18.74 6.30 10.20
C ILE A 134 17.98 7.36 9.44
#